data_19d2bcd9db97c7528ab07006121018cd
#
_entry.id   19d2bcd9db97c7528ab07006121018cd
#
_cell.length_a   1.000
_cell.length_b   1.000
_cell.length_c   1.000
_cell.angle_alpha   90.00
_cell.angle_beta   90.00
_cell.angle_gamma   90.00
#
_symmetry.space_group_name_H-M   'P 1'
#
loop_
_entity.id
_entity.type
_entity.pdbx_description
1 polymer ?
#
loop_
_entity_poly.entity_id
_entity_poly.type
_entity_poly.pdbx_seq_one_letter_code
_entity_poly.pdbx_strand_id
1 'polypeptide(L)'
;RNFIHPGLLHSQDDLKRITRLVKENSYPAMGSYDLLRKVPGASFEYEMKGPFENISRAGKYGYTKAPCESDCNAAYYNALMWNITGDVRHADKAMEILRGYASTLQKIYGPDDPLCAGLQGFMLINAAEIMRYTYQDNQYVKGWSEADTKSIEGMFRNVFLPVLTTFVQAKPYANGNWGGSVNKMVMAIGIFCNDEPLYNQAVDFFYNSRDNGSLPNYIAETGQLQESGRDQAHCMLGVGVLAELAECAWKQGDNLYAALDNRIMKGYEYLSKVNLGYTDVPFEVWKDATGKYCNW
;
A
#
# COMPACT_ATOMS: atom_id res chain seq x y z
N ARG A 1 -4.54 12.75 18.04
CA ARG A 1 -5.43 12.57 16.86
C ARG A 1 -6.35 11.37 17.06
N ASN A 2 -7.62 11.51 16.73
CA ASN A 2 -8.52 10.37 16.59
C ASN A 2 -8.51 9.94 15.14
N PHE A 3 -8.01 8.74 14.85
CA PHE A 3 -8.04 8.19 13.51
C PHE A 3 -9.44 7.73 13.11
N ILE A 4 -9.73 7.82 11.81
CA ILE A 4 -10.97 7.33 11.18
C ILE A 4 -10.73 5.90 10.71
N HIS A 5 -11.66 4.97 11.01
CA HIS A 5 -11.55 3.58 10.66
C HIS A 5 -12.85 3.00 10.05
N PRO A 6 -12.77 2.08 9.06
CA PRO A 6 -11.57 1.86 8.27
C PRO A 6 -11.15 3.14 7.58
N GLY A 7 -9.86 3.36 7.40
CA GLY A 7 -9.34 4.65 6.96
C GLY A 7 -7.98 4.59 6.30
N LEU A 8 -7.67 3.50 5.59
CA LEU A 8 -6.54 3.40 4.67
C LEU A 8 -7.01 3.72 3.24
N LEU A 9 -6.99 2.77 2.31
CA LEU A 9 -7.51 3.01 0.95
C LEU A 9 -9.03 3.18 0.91
N HIS A 10 -9.74 2.60 1.85
CA HIS A 10 -11.21 2.62 1.91
C HIS A 10 -11.71 3.09 3.27
N SER A 11 -12.63 4.07 3.25
CA SER A 11 -13.46 4.41 4.40
C SER A 11 -14.70 3.52 4.46
N GLN A 12 -15.44 3.59 5.57
CA GLN A 12 -16.74 2.92 5.68
C GLN A 12 -17.72 3.39 4.60
N ASP A 13 -17.69 4.68 4.27
CA ASP A 13 -18.56 5.25 3.24
C ASP A 13 -18.16 4.81 1.84
N ASP A 14 -16.86 4.62 1.57
CA ASP A 14 -16.40 4.03 0.31
C ASP A 14 -16.89 2.60 0.15
N LEU A 15 -16.77 1.77 1.19
CA LEU A 15 -17.23 0.38 1.15
C LEU A 15 -18.74 0.31 0.93
N LYS A 16 -19.53 1.14 1.62
CA LYS A 16 -20.97 1.24 1.41
C LYS A 16 -21.32 1.69 0.00
N ARG A 17 -20.62 2.71 -0.51
CA ARG A 17 -20.81 3.24 -1.87
C ARG A 17 -20.49 2.18 -2.92
N ILE A 18 -19.39 1.47 -2.81
CA ILE A 18 -19.00 0.40 -3.74
C ILE A 18 -20.07 -0.70 -3.74
N THR A 19 -20.48 -1.16 -2.57
CA THR A 19 -21.52 -2.18 -2.40
C THR A 19 -22.83 -1.77 -3.06
N ARG A 20 -23.27 -0.52 -2.84
CA ARG A 20 -24.50 0.03 -3.45
C ARG A 20 -24.38 0.08 -4.97
N LEU A 21 -23.28 0.62 -5.51
CA LEU A 21 -23.08 0.74 -6.96
C LEU A 21 -23.04 -0.61 -7.67
N VAL A 22 -22.42 -1.63 -7.06
CA VAL A 22 -22.42 -3.00 -7.59
C VAL A 22 -23.83 -3.58 -7.57
N LYS A 23 -24.59 -3.41 -6.48
CA LYS A 23 -25.97 -3.88 -6.35
C LYS A 23 -26.91 -3.24 -7.37
N GLU A 24 -26.66 -1.97 -7.69
CA GLU A 24 -27.43 -1.19 -8.68
C GLU A 24 -26.96 -1.44 -10.13
N ASN A 25 -25.98 -2.32 -10.37
CA ASN A 25 -25.32 -2.53 -11.67
C ASN A 25 -24.79 -1.23 -12.30
N SER A 26 -24.29 -0.31 -11.46
CA SER A 26 -23.81 1.00 -11.90
C SER A 26 -22.37 0.93 -12.41
N TYR A 27 -22.15 1.38 -13.64
CA TYR A 27 -20.82 1.49 -14.22
C TYR A 27 -20.17 2.84 -13.86
N PRO A 28 -18.80 2.88 -13.72
CA PRO A 28 -17.83 1.80 -13.97
C PRO A 28 -17.63 0.82 -12.80
N ALA A 29 -18.23 1.02 -11.63
CA ALA A 29 -18.04 0.17 -10.45
C ALA A 29 -18.39 -1.30 -10.72
N MET A 30 -19.49 -1.56 -11.42
CA MET A 30 -19.89 -2.93 -11.80
C MET A 30 -18.86 -3.59 -12.71
N GLY A 31 -18.27 -2.84 -13.65
CA GLY A 31 -17.19 -3.36 -14.51
C GLY A 31 -15.94 -3.74 -13.73
N SER A 32 -15.54 -2.93 -12.75
CA SER A 32 -14.42 -3.22 -11.85
C SER A 32 -14.69 -4.45 -10.98
N TYR A 33 -15.91 -4.58 -10.46
CA TYR A 33 -16.32 -5.77 -9.71
C TYR A 33 -16.31 -7.04 -10.57
N ASP A 34 -16.75 -6.95 -11.83
CA ASP A 34 -16.70 -8.07 -12.78
C ASP A 34 -15.28 -8.54 -13.06
N LEU A 35 -14.31 -7.63 -13.04
CA LEU A 35 -12.89 -7.99 -13.12
C LEU A 35 -12.41 -8.63 -11.81
N LEU A 36 -12.71 -8.02 -10.67
CA LEU A 36 -12.28 -8.53 -9.36
C LEU A 36 -12.75 -9.96 -9.12
N ARG A 37 -14.03 -10.25 -9.31
CA ARG A 37 -14.61 -11.59 -9.05
C ARG A 37 -14.05 -12.70 -9.94
N LYS A 38 -13.34 -12.35 -11.02
CA LYS A 38 -12.67 -13.31 -11.92
C LYS A 38 -11.22 -13.60 -11.53
N VAL A 39 -10.65 -12.80 -10.64
CA VAL A 39 -9.27 -13.02 -10.16
C VAL A 39 -9.26 -14.23 -9.23
N PRO A 40 -8.39 -15.22 -9.44
CA PRO A 40 -8.33 -16.42 -8.59
C PRO A 40 -8.16 -16.10 -7.11
N GLY A 41 -7.38 -15.07 -6.77
CA GLY A 41 -7.16 -14.62 -5.40
C GLY A 41 -8.40 -13.99 -4.73
N ALA A 42 -9.44 -13.63 -5.49
CA ALA A 42 -10.70 -13.10 -4.95
C ALA A 42 -11.71 -14.21 -4.60
N SER A 43 -11.42 -15.47 -4.90
CA SER A 43 -12.24 -16.61 -4.50
C SER A 43 -12.09 -16.89 -3.00
N PHE A 44 -13.18 -17.23 -2.33
CA PHE A 44 -13.13 -17.79 -0.97
C PHE A 44 -12.53 -19.21 -0.94
N GLU A 45 -12.43 -19.88 -2.09
CA GLU A 45 -11.76 -21.18 -2.25
C GLU A 45 -10.25 -21.03 -2.52
N TYR A 46 -9.73 -19.79 -2.52
CA TYR A 46 -8.29 -19.57 -2.66
C TYR A 46 -7.50 -20.36 -1.63
N GLU A 47 -6.52 -21.13 -2.09
CA GLU A 47 -5.62 -21.88 -1.23
C GLU A 47 -4.40 -21.00 -0.88
N MET A 48 -4.26 -20.63 0.39
CA MET A 48 -3.11 -19.88 0.89
C MET A 48 -1.81 -20.63 0.60
N LYS A 49 -0.82 -19.95 0.04
CA LYS A 49 0.47 -20.54 -0.36
C LYS A 49 1.45 -20.64 0.79
N GLY A 50 1.39 -19.70 1.73
CA GLY A 50 2.07 -19.74 3.01
C GLY A 50 1.14 -20.29 4.11
N PRO A 51 1.27 -19.81 5.36
CA PRO A 51 2.16 -18.70 5.75
C PRO A 51 3.63 -19.11 5.77
N PHE A 52 4.51 -18.11 5.58
CA PHE A 52 5.95 -18.32 5.62
C PHE A 52 6.54 -17.69 6.89
N GLU A 53 7.48 -18.38 7.53
CA GLU A 53 8.26 -17.84 8.66
C GLU A 53 9.22 -16.72 8.20
N ASN A 54 9.79 -16.89 7.01
CA ASN A 54 10.70 -15.97 6.39
C ASN A 54 10.24 -15.66 4.96
N ILE A 55 10.12 -14.39 4.62
CA ILE A 55 9.80 -13.96 3.26
C ILE A 55 10.91 -13.11 2.67
N SER A 56 11.04 -13.14 1.34
CA SER A 56 12.00 -12.34 0.59
C SER A 56 11.56 -12.18 -0.85
N ARG A 57 12.03 -11.12 -1.50
CA ARG A 57 11.87 -10.93 -2.95
C ARG A 57 13.04 -11.53 -3.75
N ALA A 58 14.16 -11.84 -3.10
CA ALA A 58 15.37 -12.37 -3.73
C ALA A 58 16.18 -13.24 -2.77
N GLY A 59 17.23 -13.90 -3.27
CA GLY A 59 18.14 -14.71 -2.48
C GLY A 59 17.55 -16.00 -1.94
N LYS A 60 18.01 -16.43 -0.78
CA LYS A 60 17.69 -17.73 -0.17
C LYS A 60 16.17 -17.99 -0.05
N TYR A 61 15.40 -16.98 0.28
CA TYR A 61 13.95 -17.06 0.46
C TYR A 61 13.17 -16.47 -0.72
N GLY A 62 13.85 -16.16 -1.85
CA GLY A 62 13.21 -15.56 -3.04
C GLY A 62 12.07 -16.39 -3.63
N TYR A 63 12.03 -17.68 -3.35
CA TYR A 63 10.91 -18.56 -3.73
C TYR A 63 9.58 -18.17 -3.06
N THR A 64 9.63 -17.42 -1.96
CA THR A 64 8.42 -16.95 -1.25
C THR A 64 7.80 -15.70 -1.88
N LYS A 65 8.50 -14.99 -2.80
CA LYS A 65 8.04 -13.73 -3.38
C LYS A 65 6.63 -13.83 -3.97
N ALA A 66 6.49 -14.59 -5.05
CA ALA A 66 5.21 -14.71 -5.75
C ALA A 66 4.11 -15.36 -4.89
N PRO A 67 4.38 -16.42 -4.10
CA PRO A 67 3.40 -16.96 -3.18
C PRO A 67 2.92 -15.96 -2.12
N CYS A 68 3.81 -15.20 -1.49
CA CYS A 68 3.45 -14.19 -0.51
C CYS A 68 2.68 -13.01 -1.14
N GLU A 69 3.08 -12.55 -2.33
CA GLU A 69 2.34 -11.54 -3.09
C GLU A 69 0.90 -12.01 -3.37
N SER A 70 0.74 -13.26 -3.78
CA SER A 70 -0.58 -13.85 -4.03
C SER A 70 -1.44 -13.90 -2.76
N ASP A 71 -0.88 -14.32 -1.64
CA ASP A 71 -1.58 -14.38 -0.36
C ASP A 71 -2.01 -12.99 0.14
N CYS A 72 -1.11 -12.01 0.11
CA CYS A 72 -1.42 -10.63 0.51
C CYS A 72 -2.53 -10.01 -0.36
N ASN A 73 -2.47 -10.23 -1.66
CA ASN A 73 -3.52 -9.80 -2.59
C ASN A 73 -4.84 -10.52 -2.31
N ALA A 74 -4.80 -11.84 -2.07
CA ALA A 74 -6.00 -12.64 -1.77
C ALA A 74 -6.68 -12.18 -0.48
N ALA A 75 -5.91 -11.83 0.56
CA ALA A 75 -6.46 -11.26 1.78
C ALA A 75 -7.23 -9.97 1.51
N TYR A 76 -6.66 -9.05 0.74
CA TYR A 76 -7.29 -7.78 0.39
C TYR A 76 -8.51 -7.98 -0.53
N TYR A 77 -8.40 -8.79 -1.56
CA TYR A 77 -9.51 -9.07 -2.48
C TYR A 77 -10.69 -9.72 -1.74
N ASN A 78 -10.43 -10.68 -0.86
CA ASN A 78 -11.49 -11.31 -0.07
C ASN A 78 -12.11 -10.35 0.96
N ALA A 79 -11.34 -9.43 1.55
CA ALA A 79 -11.88 -8.38 2.40
C ALA A 79 -12.85 -7.45 1.62
N LEU A 80 -12.53 -7.10 0.37
CA LEU A 80 -13.44 -6.36 -0.50
C LEU A 80 -14.66 -7.19 -0.89
N MET A 81 -14.47 -8.43 -1.31
CA MET A 81 -15.56 -9.35 -1.69
C MET A 81 -16.54 -9.57 -0.53
N TRP A 82 -16.04 -9.68 0.70
CA TRP A 82 -16.87 -9.73 1.91
C TRP A 82 -17.81 -8.52 1.99
N ASN A 83 -17.27 -7.31 1.85
CA ASN A 83 -18.06 -6.09 1.96
C ASN A 83 -19.07 -5.94 0.80
N ILE A 84 -18.70 -6.36 -0.41
CA ILE A 84 -19.55 -6.25 -1.59
C ILE A 84 -20.68 -7.29 -1.58
N THR A 85 -20.38 -8.52 -1.23
CA THR A 85 -21.32 -9.65 -1.35
C THR A 85 -22.05 -9.99 -0.06
N GLY A 86 -21.46 -9.68 1.10
CA GLY A 86 -21.93 -10.14 2.41
C GLY A 86 -21.71 -11.65 2.65
N ASP A 87 -20.97 -12.34 1.78
CA ASP A 87 -20.69 -13.76 1.93
C ASP A 87 -19.56 -13.98 2.93
N VAL A 88 -19.90 -14.55 4.08
CA VAL A 88 -18.99 -14.79 5.21
C VAL A 88 -17.76 -15.63 4.82
N ARG A 89 -17.87 -16.49 3.81
CA ARG A 89 -16.73 -17.31 3.35
C ARG A 89 -15.57 -16.45 2.86
N HIS A 90 -15.83 -15.28 2.27
CA HIS A 90 -14.80 -14.32 1.91
C HIS A 90 -14.15 -13.70 3.17
N ALA A 91 -14.95 -13.36 4.17
CA ALA A 91 -14.42 -12.84 5.43
C ALA A 91 -13.53 -13.88 6.12
N ASP A 92 -13.98 -15.14 6.18
CA ASP A 92 -13.20 -16.24 6.77
C ASP A 92 -11.88 -16.46 6.03
N LYS A 93 -11.86 -16.35 4.69
CA LYS A 93 -10.64 -16.47 3.89
C LYS A 93 -9.67 -15.33 4.18
N ALA A 94 -10.13 -14.09 4.24
CA ALA A 94 -9.28 -12.96 4.60
C ALA A 94 -8.69 -13.14 6.02
N MET A 95 -9.49 -13.57 6.99
CA MET A 95 -9.03 -13.82 8.36
C MET A 95 -8.06 -15.00 8.45
N GLU A 96 -8.27 -16.08 7.68
CA GLU A 96 -7.34 -17.21 7.58
C GLU A 96 -5.93 -16.74 7.21
N ILE A 97 -5.84 -15.92 6.16
CA ILE A 97 -4.54 -15.39 5.68
C ILE A 97 -3.91 -14.46 6.72
N LEU A 98 -4.67 -13.51 7.23
CA LEU A 98 -4.19 -12.54 8.23
C LEU A 98 -3.69 -13.24 9.50
N ARG A 99 -4.45 -14.18 10.05
CA ARG A 99 -4.08 -14.96 11.23
C ARG A 99 -2.88 -15.87 10.95
N GLY A 100 -2.84 -16.48 9.78
CA GLY A 100 -1.74 -17.34 9.37
C GLY A 100 -0.41 -16.59 9.37
N TYR A 101 -0.35 -15.44 8.69
CA TYR A 101 0.87 -14.64 8.66
C TYR A 101 1.20 -14.02 10.03
N ALA A 102 0.22 -13.52 10.76
CA ALA A 102 0.45 -12.94 12.09
C ALA A 102 1.03 -13.94 13.11
N SER A 103 0.69 -15.23 12.98
CA SER A 103 1.20 -16.29 13.85
C SER A 103 2.55 -16.88 13.40
N THR A 104 2.95 -16.68 12.14
CA THR A 104 4.05 -17.43 11.54
C THR A 104 5.19 -16.53 11.08
N LEU A 105 4.90 -15.38 10.48
CA LEU A 105 5.91 -14.51 9.88
C LEU A 105 6.83 -13.91 10.96
N GLN A 106 8.13 -14.15 10.85
CA GLN A 106 9.14 -13.67 11.79
C GLN A 106 10.09 -12.66 11.16
N LYS A 107 10.38 -12.79 9.85
CA LYS A 107 11.41 -11.94 9.23
C LYS A 107 11.20 -11.72 7.73
N ILE A 108 11.53 -10.51 7.30
CA ILE A 108 11.64 -10.13 5.89
C ILE A 108 13.12 -10.01 5.58
N TYR A 109 13.59 -10.67 4.51
CA TYR A 109 15.00 -10.78 4.18
C TYR A 109 15.35 -10.21 2.82
N GLY A 110 16.63 -9.86 2.69
CA GLY A 110 17.30 -9.57 1.43
C GLY A 110 17.38 -8.08 1.12
N PRO A 111 18.08 -7.75 0.01
CA PRO A 111 18.32 -6.35 -0.36
C PRO A 111 17.03 -5.61 -0.74
N ASP A 112 15.97 -6.36 -1.13
CA ASP A 112 14.67 -5.82 -1.52
C ASP A 112 13.63 -5.90 -0.39
N ASP A 113 14.06 -6.12 0.85
CA ASP A 113 13.18 -6.21 2.01
C ASP A 113 12.31 -4.94 2.23
N PRO A 114 12.80 -3.69 1.99
CA PRO A 114 11.94 -2.52 2.09
C PRO A 114 10.78 -2.51 1.09
N LEU A 115 11.02 -2.97 -0.15
CA LEU A 115 9.96 -3.10 -1.16
C LEU A 115 8.95 -4.19 -0.78
N CYS A 116 9.43 -5.31 -0.26
CA CYS A 116 8.55 -6.36 0.24
C CYS A 116 7.64 -5.83 1.37
N ALA A 117 8.22 -5.15 2.35
CA ALA A 117 7.47 -4.55 3.44
C ALA A 117 6.50 -3.46 2.95
N GLY A 118 6.94 -2.60 2.04
CA GLY A 118 6.15 -1.47 1.53
C GLY A 118 5.04 -1.86 0.56
N LEU A 119 5.23 -2.85 -0.30
CA LEU A 119 4.24 -3.25 -1.32
C LEU A 119 3.33 -4.37 -0.83
N GLN A 120 3.88 -5.51 -0.45
CA GLN A 120 3.09 -6.64 0.03
C GLN A 120 2.45 -6.33 1.40
N GLY A 121 3.21 -5.70 2.29
CA GLY A 121 2.71 -5.26 3.59
C GLY A 121 1.52 -4.32 3.47
N PHE A 122 1.54 -3.42 2.48
CA PHE A 122 0.44 -2.47 2.26
C PHE A 122 -0.86 -3.15 1.85
N MET A 123 -0.81 -4.19 1.01
CA MET A 123 -1.99 -4.98 0.68
C MET A 123 -2.53 -5.70 1.91
N LEU A 124 -1.64 -6.30 2.69
CA LEU A 124 -2.01 -7.07 3.89
C LEU A 124 -2.62 -6.16 4.98
N ILE A 125 -2.05 -4.97 5.22
CA ILE A 125 -2.58 -4.05 6.24
C ILE A 125 -3.93 -3.43 5.82
N ASN A 126 -4.16 -3.20 4.51
CA ASN A 126 -5.47 -2.78 4.02
C ASN A 126 -6.53 -3.87 4.24
N ALA A 127 -6.18 -5.14 4.02
CA ALA A 127 -7.06 -6.25 4.37
C ALA A 127 -7.38 -6.26 5.87
N ALA A 128 -6.35 -6.12 6.72
CA ALA A 128 -6.51 -6.09 8.17
C ALA A 128 -7.40 -4.93 8.64
N GLU A 129 -7.20 -3.74 8.08
CA GLU A 129 -8.00 -2.56 8.39
C GLU A 129 -9.48 -2.77 8.05
N ILE A 130 -9.78 -3.28 6.87
CA ILE A 130 -11.15 -3.57 6.45
C ILE A 130 -11.76 -4.61 7.39
N MET A 131 -11.08 -5.74 7.63
CA MET A 131 -11.63 -6.82 8.43
C MET A 131 -11.86 -6.43 9.88
N ARG A 132 -10.93 -5.68 10.47
CA ARG A 132 -11.04 -5.19 11.86
C ARG A 132 -12.31 -4.40 12.10
N TYR A 133 -12.76 -3.61 11.14
CA TYR A 133 -13.87 -2.69 11.31
C TYR A 133 -15.16 -3.11 10.60
N THR A 134 -15.15 -4.21 9.83
CA THR A 134 -16.33 -4.72 9.14
C THR A 134 -16.72 -6.16 9.50
N TYR A 135 -15.84 -6.91 10.18
CA TYR A 135 -16.09 -8.31 10.56
C TYR A 135 -15.78 -8.55 12.04
N GLN A 136 -16.59 -7.94 12.88
CA GLN A 136 -16.44 -8.02 14.35
C GLN A 136 -16.92 -9.36 14.90
N ASP A 137 -16.25 -9.84 15.96
CA ASP A 137 -16.66 -11.01 16.71
C ASP A 137 -18.02 -10.77 17.39
N ASN A 138 -18.93 -11.76 17.32
CA ASN A 138 -20.23 -11.72 17.94
C ASN A 138 -20.77 -13.13 18.20
N GLN A 139 -21.98 -13.25 18.74
CA GLN A 139 -22.59 -14.54 19.10
C GLN A 139 -22.82 -15.51 17.91
N TYR A 140 -22.78 -15.03 16.66
CA TYR A 140 -23.06 -15.84 15.47
C TYR A 140 -21.81 -16.14 14.64
N VAL A 141 -20.80 -15.25 14.67
CA VAL A 141 -19.58 -15.37 13.86
C VAL A 141 -18.34 -15.13 14.71
N LYS A 142 -17.29 -15.90 14.43
CA LYS A 142 -15.96 -15.69 15.00
C LYS A 142 -15.18 -14.71 14.11
N GLY A 143 -15.57 -13.43 14.17
CA GLY A 143 -14.94 -12.36 13.45
C GLY A 143 -13.62 -11.89 14.08
N TRP A 144 -13.31 -10.62 13.89
CA TRP A 144 -12.13 -9.99 14.46
C TRP A 144 -12.25 -9.88 15.97
N SER A 145 -11.27 -10.42 16.68
CA SER A 145 -11.17 -10.44 18.13
C SER A 145 -10.05 -9.51 18.65
N GLU A 146 -10.00 -9.32 19.98
CA GLU A 146 -8.88 -8.61 20.62
C GLU A 146 -7.55 -9.36 20.45
N ALA A 147 -7.59 -10.69 20.43
CA ALA A 147 -6.41 -11.50 20.14
C ALA A 147 -5.88 -11.26 18.72
N ASP A 148 -6.75 -11.07 17.72
CA ASP A 148 -6.37 -10.70 16.37
C ASP A 148 -5.73 -9.31 16.35
N THR A 149 -6.30 -8.34 17.06
CA THR A 149 -5.70 -7.01 17.21
C THR A 149 -4.28 -7.12 17.72
N LYS A 150 -4.06 -7.82 18.82
CA LYS A 150 -2.72 -7.96 19.42
C LYS A 150 -1.73 -8.66 18.49
N SER A 151 -2.12 -9.74 17.84
CA SER A 151 -1.22 -10.53 16.98
C SER A 151 -0.89 -9.81 15.68
N ILE A 152 -1.88 -9.19 15.02
CA ILE A 152 -1.72 -8.54 13.72
C ILE A 152 -1.01 -7.19 13.88
N GLU A 153 -1.35 -6.37 14.88
CA GLU A 153 -0.54 -5.19 15.23
C GLU A 153 0.89 -5.57 15.58
N GLY A 154 1.07 -6.66 16.35
CA GLY A 154 2.37 -7.19 16.70
C GLY A 154 3.21 -7.56 15.47
N MET A 155 2.62 -8.20 14.47
CA MET A 155 3.30 -8.51 13.21
C MET A 155 3.77 -7.23 12.50
N PHE A 156 2.90 -6.25 12.32
CA PHE A 156 3.28 -4.99 11.63
C PHE A 156 4.34 -4.21 12.40
N ARG A 157 4.24 -4.13 13.73
CA ARG A 157 5.22 -3.40 14.55
C ARG A 157 6.56 -4.10 14.69
N ASN A 158 6.57 -5.43 14.77
CA ASN A 158 7.79 -6.19 15.12
C ASN A 158 8.49 -6.78 13.90
N VAL A 159 7.81 -6.99 12.77
CA VAL A 159 8.38 -7.59 11.56
C VAL A 159 8.52 -6.55 10.44
N PHE A 160 7.46 -5.80 10.14
CA PHE A 160 7.47 -4.82 9.05
C PHE A 160 8.15 -3.50 9.42
N LEU A 161 7.76 -2.89 10.54
CA LEU A 161 8.25 -1.55 10.91
C LEU A 161 9.78 -1.47 11.07
N PRO A 162 10.50 -2.45 11.65
CA PRO A 162 11.96 -2.39 11.73
C PRO A 162 12.65 -2.31 10.38
N VAL A 163 12.15 -3.02 9.35
CA VAL A 163 12.68 -2.96 7.98
C VAL A 163 12.49 -1.56 7.40
N LEU A 164 11.30 -0.98 7.56
CA LEU A 164 10.98 0.36 7.09
C LEU A 164 11.82 1.43 7.78
N THR A 165 11.98 1.35 9.09
CA THR A 165 12.78 2.29 9.89
C THR A 165 14.25 2.23 9.50
N THR A 166 14.79 1.04 9.31
CA THR A 166 16.18 0.85 8.87
C THR A 166 16.41 1.48 7.49
N PHE A 167 15.48 1.31 6.57
CA PHE A 167 15.55 1.91 5.24
C PHE A 167 15.57 3.44 5.28
N VAL A 168 14.67 4.06 6.06
CA VAL A 168 14.59 5.53 6.17
C VAL A 168 15.89 6.15 6.67
N GLN A 169 16.65 5.42 7.48
CA GLN A 169 17.95 5.87 8.01
C GLN A 169 19.14 5.56 7.07
N ALA A 170 18.94 4.72 6.05
CA ALA A 170 20.03 4.26 5.18
C ALA A 170 20.50 5.33 4.19
N LYS A 171 21.80 5.29 3.87
CA LYS A 171 22.46 6.14 2.89
C LYS A 171 23.39 5.27 2.03
N PRO A 172 23.57 5.61 0.77
CA PRO A 172 22.91 6.64 -0.03
C PRO A 172 21.44 6.30 -0.28
N TYR A 173 20.61 7.30 -0.59
CA TYR A 173 19.19 7.10 -0.86
C TYR A 173 18.95 6.16 -2.05
N ALA A 174 17.91 5.34 -1.97
CA ALA A 174 17.44 4.51 -3.07
C ALA A 174 16.61 5.34 -4.08
N ASN A 175 16.11 4.70 -5.14
CA ASN A 175 15.14 5.30 -6.04
C ASN A 175 13.86 5.69 -5.32
N GLY A 176 13.17 6.70 -5.83
CA GLY A 176 12.03 7.29 -5.15
C GLY A 176 10.84 6.35 -4.97
N ASN A 177 10.65 5.37 -5.88
CA ASN A 177 9.61 4.36 -5.68
C ASN A 177 9.83 3.55 -4.38
N TRP A 178 11.07 3.31 -3.97
CA TRP A 178 11.39 2.63 -2.71
C TRP A 178 11.00 3.49 -1.51
N GLY A 179 11.46 4.74 -1.48
CA GLY A 179 11.16 5.66 -0.39
C GLY A 179 9.66 5.94 -0.26
N GLY A 180 8.98 6.11 -1.39
CA GLY A 180 7.52 6.25 -1.43
C GLY A 180 6.78 5.00 -0.92
N SER A 181 7.21 3.80 -1.33
CA SER A 181 6.62 2.53 -0.87
C SER A 181 6.79 2.33 0.63
N VAL A 182 7.98 2.62 1.14
CA VAL A 182 8.29 2.54 2.58
C VAL A 182 7.45 3.54 3.35
N ASN A 183 7.42 4.80 2.93
CA ASN A 183 6.70 5.85 3.64
C ASN A 183 5.19 5.63 3.66
N LYS A 184 4.63 5.15 2.55
CA LYS A 184 3.23 4.73 2.48
C LYS A 184 2.89 3.68 3.55
N MET A 185 3.76 2.68 3.72
CA MET A 185 3.54 1.63 4.70
C MET A 185 3.74 2.12 6.14
N VAL A 186 4.69 3.03 6.40
CA VAL A 186 4.86 3.68 7.71
C VAL A 186 3.58 4.42 8.10
N MET A 187 3.00 5.20 7.17
CA MET A 187 1.71 5.89 7.40
C MET A 187 0.58 4.88 7.69
N ALA A 188 0.51 3.81 6.91
CA ALA A 188 -0.53 2.79 7.09
C ALA A 188 -0.44 2.10 8.47
N ILE A 189 0.77 1.79 8.95
CA ILE A 189 0.98 1.25 10.30
C ILE A 189 0.57 2.28 11.36
N GLY A 190 0.92 3.56 11.15
CA GLY A 190 0.52 4.66 12.03
C GLY A 190 -1.00 4.74 12.21
N ILE A 191 -1.74 4.67 11.11
CA ILE A 191 -3.22 4.69 11.13
C ILE A 191 -3.76 3.42 11.80
N PHE A 192 -3.38 2.24 11.31
CA PHE A 192 -3.90 0.95 11.78
C PHE A 192 -3.68 0.72 13.28
N CYS A 193 -2.52 1.14 13.78
CA CYS A 193 -2.13 1.00 15.18
C CYS A 193 -2.51 2.20 16.07
N ASN A 194 -3.22 3.19 15.56
CA ASN A 194 -3.54 4.45 16.27
C ASN A 194 -2.28 5.17 16.81
N ASP A 195 -1.21 5.18 16.02
CA ASP A 195 0.11 5.74 16.37
C ASP A 195 0.30 7.10 15.70
N GLU A 196 -0.15 8.16 16.35
CA GLU A 196 -0.04 9.53 15.82
C GLU A 196 1.41 9.98 15.56
N PRO A 197 2.38 9.72 16.45
CA PRO A 197 3.78 10.02 16.17
C PRO A 197 4.28 9.39 14.88
N LEU A 198 3.95 8.12 14.63
CA LEU A 198 4.36 7.41 13.43
C LEU A 198 3.69 7.97 12.16
N TYR A 199 2.40 8.31 12.25
CA TYR A 199 1.68 9.00 11.16
C TYR A 199 2.33 10.35 10.83
N ASN A 200 2.61 11.17 11.85
CA ASN A 200 3.23 12.48 11.67
C ASN A 200 4.64 12.36 11.08
N GLN A 201 5.40 11.35 11.46
CA GLN A 201 6.70 11.04 10.85
C GLN A 201 6.57 10.77 9.34
N ALA A 202 5.54 10.04 8.93
CA ALA A 202 5.29 9.78 7.50
C ALA A 202 4.88 11.05 6.74
N VAL A 203 4.09 11.92 7.35
CA VAL A 203 3.74 13.23 6.78
C VAL A 203 4.97 14.13 6.66
N ASP A 204 5.82 14.17 7.68
CA ASP A 204 7.08 14.92 7.65
C ASP A 204 8.02 14.40 6.56
N PHE A 205 8.18 13.07 6.45
CA PHE A 205 8.95 12.47 5.36
C PHE A 205 8.42 12.89 3.98
N PHE A 206 7.10 12.86 3.80
CA PHE A 206 6.46 13.24 2.53
C PHE A 206 6.85 14.65 2.09
N TYR A 207 6.89 15.61 3.02
CA TYR A 207 7.19 17.01 2.70
C TYR A 207 8.69 17.35 2.75
N ASN A 208 9.43 16.81 3.70
CA ASN A 208 10.71 17.38 4.14
C ASN A 208 11.90 16.42 4.02
N SER A 209 11.69 15.13 3.75
CA SER A 209 12.82 14.20 3.64
C SER A 209 13.70 14.53 2.44
N ARG A 210 15.00 14.29 2.61
CA ARG A 210 15.97 14.34 1.50
C ARG A 210 15.97 13.07 0.64
N ASP A 211 15.20 12.04 1.03
CA ASP A 211 15.02 10.82 0.25
C ASP A 211 14.36 11.12 -1.10
N ASN A 212 14.75 10.36 -2.12
CA ASN A 212 14.16 10.50 -3.46
C ASN A 212 12.65 10.19 -3.51
N GLY A 213 12.10 9.54 -2.48
CA GLY A 213 10.68 9.22 -2.34
C GLY A 213 9.84 10.31 -1.66
N SER A 214 10.44 11.40 -1.20
CA SER A 214 9.66 12.56 -0.74
C SER A 214 9.03 13.29 -1.93
N LEU A 215 7.92 13.99 -1.70
CA LEU A 215 7.20 14.65 -2.80
C LEU A 215 8.07 15.64 -3.60
N PRO A 216 8.80 16.58 -2.97
CA PRO A 216 9.61 17.54 -3.73
C PRO A 216 10.77 16.91 -4.48
N ASN A 217 11.28 15.76 -4.01
CA ASN A 217 12.40 15.06 -4.65
C ASN A 217 11.94 14.06 -5.71
N TYR A 218 10.74 13.51 -5.58
CA TYR A 218 10.23 12.57 -6.57
C TYR A 218 9.58 13.24 -7.78
N ILE A 219 8.85 14.35 -7.57
CA ILE A 219 8.15 15.07 -8.63
C ILE A 219 8.62 16.52 -8.65
N ALA A 220 9.29 16.90 -9.74
CA ALA A 220 9.73 18.28 -9.99
C ALA A 220 8.53 19.22 -10.22
N GLU A 221 8.76 20.54 -10.18
CA GLU A 221 7.71 21.54 -10.44
C GLU A 221 7.09 21.43 -11.84
N THR A 222 7.86 20.92 -12.80
CA THR A 222 7.40 20.63 -14.16
C THR A 222 6.54 19.38 -14.27
N GLY A 223 6.43 18.58 -13.20
CA GLY A 223 5.77 17.28 -13.18
C GLY A 223 6.71 16.11 -13.51
N GLN A 224 7.95 16.37 -13.96
CA GLN A 224 8.91 15.29 -14.23
C GLN A 224 9.15 14.46 -12.97
N LEU A 225 9.13 13.13 -13.14
CA LEU A 225 9.37 12.17 -12.06
C LEU A 225 10.86 11.83 -11.95
N GLN A 226 11.34 11.52 -10.75
CA GLN A 226 12.73 11.15 -10.50
C GLN A 226 13.21 10.01 -11.42
N GLU A 227 12.31 9.09 -11.78
CA GLU A 227 12.62 7.94 -12.62
C GLU A 227 12.24 8.11 -14.09
N SER A 228 11.91 9.35 -14.54
CA SER A 228 11.49 9.64 -15.92
C SER A 228 12.51 9.23 -16.98
N GLY A 229 13.79 9.32 -16.68
CA GLY A 229 14.86 8.86 -17.57
C GLY A 229 15.17 7.37 -17.46
N ARG A 230 14.56 6.67 -16.50
CA ARG A 230 14.78 5.24 -16.26
C ARG A 230 13.85 4.37 -17.10
N ASP A 231 12.60 4.32 -16.74
CA ASP A 231 11.54 3.60 -17.45
C ASP A 231 10.14 3.96 -16.95
N GLN A 232 9.15 3.67 -17.78
CA GLN A 232 7.74 3.96 -17.51
C GLN A 232 7.18 3.19 -16.31
N ALA A 233 7.54 1.92 -16.16
CA ALA A 233 6.98 1.06 -15.11
C ALA A 233 7.34 1.59 -13.71
N HIS A 234 8.59 2.02 -13.51
CA HIS A 234 9.02 2.60 -12.24
C HIS A 234 8.42 3.99 -12.00
N CYS A 235 8.24 4.80 -13.06
CA CYS A 235 7.53 6.08 -12.95
C CYS A 235 6.09 5.88 -12.49
N MET A 236 5.37 4.94 -13.10
CA MET A 236 3.99 4.62 -12.72
C MET A 236 3.91 4.10 -11.29
N LEU A 237 4.84 3.22 -10.89
CA LEU A 237 4.92 2.73 -9.51
C LEU A 237 5.15 3.89 -8.53
N GLY A 238 6.13 4.73 -8.79
CA GLY A 238 6.52 5.80 -7.87
C GLY A 238 5.42 6.87 -7.68
N VAL A 239 4.77 7.33 -8.76
CA VAL A 239 3.66 8.28 -8.62
C VAL A 239 2.44 7.59 -7.97
N GLY A 240 2.23 6.30 -8.26
CA GLY A 240 1.16 5.51 -7.67
C GLY A 240 1.29 5.38 -6.16
N VAL A 241 2.47 5.05 -5.64
CA VAL A 241 2.67 4.93 -4.18
C VAL A 241 2.51 6.26 -3.44
N LEU A 242 2.86 7.40 -4.06
CA LEU A 242 2.59 8.72 -3.51
C LEU A 242 1.09 9.03 -3.48
N ALA A 243 0.36 8.64 -4.53
CA ALA A 243 -1.10 8.80 -4.57
C ALA A 243 -1.81 7.91 -3.53
N GLU A 244 -1.37 6.67 -3.33
CA GLU A 244 -1.91 5.78 -2.29
C GLU A 244 -1.65 6.32 -0.88
N LEU A 245 -0.46 6.90 -0.64
CA LEU A 245 -0.16 7.59 0.61
C LEU A 245 -1.10 8.79 0.82
N ALA A 246 -1.27 9.62 -0.22
CA ALA A 246 -2.17 10.77 -0.18
C ALA A 246 -3.63 10.35 0.04
N GLU A 247 -4.07 9.21 -0.51
CA GLU A 247 -5.41 8.65 -0.28
C GLU A 247 -5.61 8.23 1.17
N CYS A 248 -4.61 7.56 1.78
CA CYS A 248 -4.68 7.24 3.21
C CYS A 248 -4.78 8.49 4.08
N ALA A 249 -4.00 9.52 3.77
CA ALA A 249 -4.06 10.80 4.48
C ALA A 249 -5.41 11.51 4.26
N TRP A 250 -5.95 11.47 3.05
CA TRP A 250 -7.28 12.00 2.73
C TRP A 250 -8.39 11.37 3.57
N LYS A 251 -8.34 10.04 3.78
CA LYS A 251 -9.29 9.35 4.68
C LYS A 251 -9.18 9.83 6.12
N GLN A 252 -8.03 10.37 6.50
CA GLN A 252 -7.79 10.94 7.83
C GLN A 252 -8.06 12.44 7.92
N GLY A 253 -8.54 13.05 6.83
CA GLY A 253 -8.87 14.48 6.76
C GLY A 253 -7.69 15.38 6.35
N ASP A 254 -6.53 14.83 6.00
CA ASP A 254 -5.36 15.58 5.56
C ASP A 254 -5.24 15.56 4.03
N ASN A 255 -5.34 16.73 3.39
CA ASN A 255 -5.30 16.85 1.94
C ASN A 255 -3.85 16.94 1.41
N LEU A 256 -3.17 15.80 1.31
CA LEU A 256 -1.83 15.74 0.71
C LEU A 256 -1.85 15.82 -0.82
N TYR A 257 -3.00 15.63 -1.48
CA TYR A 257 -3.13 15.85 -2.91
C TYR A 257 -2.87 17.31 -3.32
N ALA A 258 -3.26 18.26 -2.47
CA ALA A 258 -3.02 19.69 -2.71
C ALA A 258 -1.57 20.14 -2.43
N ALA A 259 -0.73 19.25 -1.88
CA ALA A 259 0.63 19.58 -1.50
C ALA A 259 1.47 20.12 -2.67
N LEU A 260 2.27 21.16 -2.41
CA LEU A 260 3.17 21.79 -3.36
C LEU A 260 2.50 22.12 -4.71
N ASP A 261 1.36 22.78 -4.64
CA ASP A 261 0.58 23.18 -5.82
C ASP A 261 0.16 21.95 -6.66
N ASN A 262 -0.53 21.01 -6.03
CA ASN A 262 -1.03 19.78 -6.64
C ASN A 262 0.07 18.96 -7.35
N ARG A 263 1.22 18.81 -6.72
CA ARG A 263 2.41 18.20 -7.32
C ARG A 263 2.17 16.76 -7.81
N ILE A 264 1.38 15.96 -7.10
CA ILE A 264 1.02 14.60 -7.54
C ILE A 264 0.25 14.64 -8.86
N MET A 265 -0.71 15.55 -9.00
CA MET A 265 -1.48 15.73 -10.25
C MET A 265 -0.55 16.11 -11.41
N LYS A 266 0.40 17.02 -11.20
CA LYS A 266 1.40 17.39 -12.21
C LYS A 266 2.24 16.19 -12.68
N GLY A 267 2.60 15.29 -11.75
CA GLY A 267 3.29 14.04 -12.09
C GLY A 267 2.45 13.13 -12.98
N TYR A 268 1.17 12.97 -12.70
CA TYR A 268 0.24 12.22 -13.55
C TYR A 268 0.03 12.87 -14.92
N GLU A 269 -0.09 14.19 -14.98
CA GLU A 269 -0.20 14.92 -16.25
C GLU A 269 1.06 14.74 -17.11
N TYR A 270 2.25 14.89 -16.51
CA TYR A 270 3.53 14.66 -17.18
C TYR A 270 3.59 13.26 -17.79
N LEU A 271 3.30 12.25 -16.99
CA LEU A 271 3.32 10.85 -17.42
C LEU A 271 2.29 10.58 -18.52
N SER A 272 1.09 11.15 -18.38
CA SER A 272 0.02 11.02 -19.37
C SER A 272 0.42 11.67 -20.72
N LYS A 273 1.03 12.86 -20.71
CA LYS A 273 1.53 13.52 -21.93
C LYS A 273 2.52 12.65 -22.67
N VAL A 274 3.52 12.11 -21.97
CA VAL A 274 4.51 11.19 -22.56
C VAL A 274 3.84 9.98 -23.19
N ASN A 275 2.90 9.34 -22.46
CA ASN A 275 2.21 8.16 -22.95
C ASN A 275 1.26 8.41 -24.12
N LEU A 276 0.76 9.64 -24.26
CA LEU A 276 -0.06 10.07 -25.40
C LEU A 276 0.78 10.49 -26.62
N GLY A 277 2.12 10.43 -26.53
CA GLY A 277 3.02 10.73 -27.64
C GLY A 277 3.39 12.20 -27.81
N TYR A 278 3.13 13.05 -26.82
CA TYR A 278 3.61 14.44 -26.85
C TYR A 278 5.14 14.47 -26.73
N THR A 279 5.78 15.33 -27.53
CA THR A 279 7.24 15.49 -27.58
C THR A 279 7.75 16.78 -26.93
N ASP A 280 6.84 17.69 -26.58
CA ASP A 280 7.11 18.99 -25.95
C ASP A 280 7.11 18.92 -24.41
N VAL A 281 7.50 17.78 -23.87
CA VAL A 281 7.54 17.54 -22.43
C VAL A 281 8.92 17.95 -21.90
N PRO A 282 9.03 18.84 -20.91
CA PRO A 282 10.32 19.25 -20.37
C PRO A 282 11.03 18.06 -19.70
N PHE A 283 12.34 17.96 -19.95
CA PHE A 283 13.15 16.91 -19.35
C PHE A 283 14.53 17.47 -18.95
N GLU A 284 14.91 17.15 -17.71
CA GLU A 284 16.27 17.38 -17.21
C GLU A 284 16.79 16.08 -16.60
N VAL A 285 18.10 15.85 -16.75
CA VAL A 285 18.74 14.70 -16.14
C VAL A 285 18.64 14.81 -14.62
N TRP A 286 18.09 13.79 -13.98
CA TRP A 286 17.89 13.80 -12.53
C TRP A 286 19.22 13.68 -11.76
N LYS A 287 19.32 14.39 -10.66
CA LYS A 287 20.43 14.29 -9.69
C LYS A 287 19.86 14.20 -8.28
N ASP A 288 20.14 13.11 -7.59
CA ASP A 288 19.73 12.97 -6.20
C ASP A 288 20.67 13.70 -5.21
N ALA A 289 20.24 13.80 -3.95
CA ALA A 289 21.01 14.48 -2.91
C ALA A 289 22.33 13.80 -2.56
N THR A 290 22.49 12.53 -2.94
CA THR A 290 23.72 11.74 -2.68
C THR A 290 24.56 11.56 -3.94
N GLY A 291 24.04 11.90 -5.10
CA GLY A 291 24.66 11.71 -6.40
C GLY A 291 24.71 10.26 -6.89
N LYS A 292 23.98 9.34 -6.25
CA LYS A 292 23.97 7.91 -6.62
C LYS A 292 23.17 7.67 -7.91
N TYR A 293 22.04 8.34 -8.07
CA TYR A 293 21.13 8.15 -9.20
C TYR A 293 21.16 9.39 -10.11
N CYS A 294 22.34 9.64 -10.67
CA CYS A 294 22.55 10.70 -11.64
C CYS A 294 22.45 10.18 -13.07
N ASN A 295 22.14 11.05 -14.00
CA ASN A 295 22.16 10.78 -15.45
C ASN A 295 21.04 9.83 -15.93
N TRP A 296 19.88 9.97 -15.34
CA TRP A 296 18.65 9.32 -15.81
C TRP A 296 17.79 10.28 -16.58
#